data_e32961570c1541e694b82f74303326c5
#
_entry.id   e32961570c1541e694b82f74303326c5
#
_cell.length_a   1.000
_cell.length_b   1.000
_cell.length_c   1.000
_cell.angle_alpha   90.00
_cell.angle_beta   90.00
_cell.angle_gamma   90.00
#
_symmetry.space_group_name_H-M   'P 1'
#
loop_
_entity.id
_entity.type
_entity.pdbx_description
1 polymer ?
#
loop_
_entity_poly.entity_id
_entity_poly.type
_entity_poly.pdbx_seq_one_letter_code
_entity_poly.pdbx_strand_id
1 'polypeptide(L)'
;MSSNIKFTIHASDDGKEVFTAPLSYEAFANIISNYPDHEDSNDFFLLAVKHPASTVRENIAYKDHLSSEVIEILAKDKSVSVLRNLVRSSAFREQASHEMLEKLINLDIEIAQSIAGDVESFQEADVIKLANLLAIHEDPSVVASLANNYSAPKKILKKLLTHSDPYVANAAKARLEN
;
A
#
# COMPACT_ATOMS: atom_id res chain seq x y z
N MET A 1 -17.28 3.87 14.11
CA MET A 1 -17.17 3.91 15.60
C MET A 1 -15.69 3.96 15.91
N SER A 2 -15.23 4.94 16.71
CA SER A 2 -13.83 4.98 17.15
C SER A 2 -13.58 3.82 18.12
N SER A 3 -12.64 2.96 17.82
CA SER A 3 -12.22 1.88 18.72
C SER A 3 -11.58 2.51 19.97
N ASN A 4 -11.99 2.05 21.15
CA ASN A 4 -11.46 2.53 22.45
C ASN A 4 -10.34 1.59 22.97
N ILE A 5 -9.64 0.89 22.05
CA ILE A 5 -8.55 -0.02 22.39
C ILE A 5 -7.39 0.78 22.98
N LYS A 6 -6.94 0.40 24.17
CA LYS A 6 -5.77 0.95 24.84
C LYS A 6 -4.69 -0.10 24.92
N PHE A 7 -3.47 0.29 24.59
CA PHE A 7 -2.30 -0.56 24.75
C PHE A 7 -1.55 -0.12 26.02
N THR A 8 -1.19 -1.10 26.84
CA THR A 8 -0.48 -0.89 28.11
C THR A 8 0.75 -1.77 28.17
N ILE A 9 1.78 -1.28 28.85
CA ILE A 9 2.92 -2.11 29.24
C ILE A 9 2.74 -2.57 30.68
N HIS A 10 3.02 -3.84 30.94
CA HIS A 10 2.99 -4.45 32.25
C HIS A 10 4.35 -5.05 32.57
N ALA A 11 4.82 -4.84 33.79
CA ALA A 11 5.96 -5.57 34.31
C ALA A 11 5.52 -6.36 35.54
N SER A 12 6.02 -7.60 35.66
CA SER A 12 5.75 -8.48 36.79
C SER A 12 7.05 -9.06 37.37
N ASP A 13 7.09 -9.26 38.67
CA ASP A 13 8.14 -9.96 39.40
C ASP A 13 7.47 -11.13 40.14
N ASP A 14 7.97 -12.33 39.89
CA ASP A 14 7.40 -13.60 40.40
C ASP A 14 5.86 -13.70 40.23
N GLY A 15 5.36 -13.25 39.05
CA GLY A 15 3.93 -13.27 38.72
C GLY A 15 3.10 -12.15 39.41
N LYS A 16 3.72 -11.32 40.24
CA LYS A 16 3.07 -10.15 40.82
C LYS A 16 3.32 -8.90 39.96
N GLU A 17 2.26 -8.23 39.55
CA GLU A 17 2.39 -6.96 38.81
C GLU A 17 3.11 -5.92 39.69
N VAL A 18 4.20 -5.36 39.15
CA VAL A 18 5.01 -4.32 39.82
C VAL A 18 4.93 -2.97 39.12
N PHE A 19 4.46 -2.97 37.87
CA PHE A 19 4.30 -1.73 37.10
C PHE A 19 3.28 -1.91 35.97
N THR A 20 2.44 -0.89 35.76
CA THR A 20 1.53 -0.78 34.63
C THR A 20 1.46 0.66 34.17
N ALA A 21 1.62 0.90 32.86
CA ALA A 21 1.46 2.23 32.29
C ALA A 21 0.84 2.14 30.88
N PRO A 22 0.09 3.16 30.44
CA PRO A 22 -0.34 3.25 29.06
C PRO A 22 0.88 3.47 28.15
N LEU A 23 0.88 2.84 26.97
CA LEU A 23 1.85 3.13 25.93
C LEU A 23 1.47 4.44 25.23
N SER A 24 2.46 5.32 25.01
CA SER A 24 2.30 6.41 24.06
C SER A 24 2.21 5.86 22.64
N TYR A 25 1.60 6.62 21.71
CA TYR A 25 1.49 6.17 20.34
C TYR A 25 2.85 6.02 19.66
N GLU A 26 3.86 6.84 20.04
CA GLU A 26 5.23 6.70 19.52
C GLU A 26 5.90 5.40 19.99
N ALA A 27 5.77 5.10 21.29
CA ALA A 27 6.30 3.85 21.84
C ALA A 27 5.63 2.64 21.19
N PHE A 28 4.32 2.72 21.00
CA PHE A 28 3.56 1.64 20.36
C PHE A 28 3.92 1.51 18.86
N ALA A 29 4.08 2.61 18.13
CA ALA A 29 4.52 2.60 16.74
C ALA A 29 5.90 1.95 16.59
N ASN A 30 6.84 2.21 17.53
CA ASN A 30 8.15 1.56 17.57
C ASN A 30 8.04 0.05 17.85
N ILE A 31 7.12 -0.36 18.73
CA ILE A 31 6.84 -1.78 18.96
C ILE A 31 6.37 -2.42 17.67
N ILE A 32 5.36 -1.84 16.99
CA ILE A 32 4.85 -2.37 15.72
C ILE A 32 5.94 -2.47 14.67
N SER A 33 6.77 -1.42 14.51
CA SER A 33 7.87 -1.43 13.53
C SER A 33 8.80 -2.62 13.71
N ASN A 34 9.11 -2.97 14.96
CA ASN A 34 10.02 -4.07 15.31
C ASN A 34 9.32 -5.40 15.60
N TYR A 35 7.97 -5.43 15.57
CA TYR A 35 7.23 -6.66 15.82
C TYR A 35 7.42 -7.64 14.66
N PRO A 36 7.51 -8.95 14.93
CA PRO A 36 7.72 -9.95 13.90
C PRO A 36 6.72 -9.81 12.75
N ASP A 37 7.25 -9.80 11.52
CA ASP A 37 6.46 -9.78 10.29
C ASP A 37 6.22 -11.23 9.85
N HIS A 38 5.18 -11.83 10.41
CA HIS A 38 4.83 -13.23 10.24
C HIS A 38 3.30 -13.40 10.32
N GLU A 39 2.78 -14.45 9.71
CA GLU A 39 1.33 -14.73 9.71
C GLU A 39 0.73 -14.83 11.12
N ASP A 40 1.45 -15.39 12.09
CA ASP A 40 1.02 -15.49 13.49
C ASP A 40 0.85 -14.12 14.17
N SER A 41 1.39 -13.07 13.59
CA SER A 41 1.26 -11.70 14.11
C SER A 41 -0.06 -11.03 13.74
N ASN A 42 -0.86 -11.63 12.86
CA ASN A 42 -2.06 -11.00 12.31
C ASN A 42 -3.14 -10.72 13.37
N ASP A 43 -3.30 -11.55 14.40
CA ASP A 43 -4.24 -11.26 15.49
C ASP A 43 -3.88 -9.95 16.21
N PHE A 44 -2.58 -9.73 16.42
CA PHE A 44 -2.09 -8.48 17.01
C PHE A 44 -2.24 -7.31 16.05
N PHE A 45 -1.92 -7.47 14.76
CA PHE A 45 -2.10 -6.43 13.76
C PHE A 45 -3.57 -6.04 13.57
N LEU A 46 -4.50 -7.00 13.67
CA LEU A 46 -5.93 -6.75 13.60
C LEU A 46 -6.47 -5.87 14.74
N LEU A 47 -5.84 -5.96 15.91
CA LEU A 47 -6.13 -5.04 17.02
C LEU A 47 -5.47 -3.68 16.78
N ALA A 48 -4.19 -3.67 16.41
CA ALA A 48 -3.37 -2.48 16.30
C ALA A 48 -3.79 -1.58 15.11
N VAL A 49 -4.29 -2.14 14.01
CA VAL A 49 -4.78 -1.38 12.84
C VAL A 49 -5.96 -0.45 13.17
N LYS A 50 -6.64 -0.67 14.29
CA LYS A 50 -7.73 0.18 14.79
C LYS A 50 -7.23 1.36 15.65
N HIS A 51 -5.92 1.50 15.81
CA HIS A 51 -5.32 2.57 16.63
C HIS A 51 -5.60 3.95 16.00
N PRO A 52 -5.94 4.99 16.81
CA PRO A 52 -6.28 6.32 16.29
C PRO A 52 -5.10 7.03 15.60
N ALA A 53 -3.86 6.84 16.07
CA ALA A 53 -2.68 7.45 15.46
C ALA A 53 -2.32 6.76 14.13
N SER A 54 -2.22 7.55 13.05
CA SER A 54 -1.84 7.04 11.72
C SER A 54 -0.45 6.39 11.71
N THR A 55 0.50 6.92 12.48
CA THR A 55 1.87 6.38 12.57
C THR A 55 1.91 4.91 12.97
N VAL A 56 1.01 4.48 13.86
CA VAL A 56 0.88 3.05 14.23
C VAL A 56 0.39 2.24 13.02
N ARG A 57 -0.65 2.74 12.33
CA ARG A 57 -1.23 2.06 11.16
C ARG A 57 -0.29 2.08 9.95
N GLU A 58 0.52 3.14 9.79
CA GLU A 58 1.58 3.25 8.78
C GLU A 58 2.61 2.15 8.92
N ASN A 59 3.03 1.84 10.15
CA ASN A 59 3.98 0.76 10.42
C ASN A 59 3.38 -0.64 10.17
N ILE A 60 2.07 -0.82 10.38
CA ILE A 60 1.37 -2.06 10.02
C ILE A 60 1.29 -2.18 8.49
N ALA A 61 0.90 -1.10 7.81
CA ALA A 61 0.74 -1.07 6.35
C ALA A 61 2.03 -1.43 5.59
N TYR A 62 3.18 -1.34 6.23
CA TYR A 62 4.49 -1.67 5.66
C TYR A 62 4.89 -3.14 5.84
N LYS A 63 4.07 -3.95 6.54
CA LYS A 63 4.33 -5.37 6.77
C LYS A 63 3.98 -6.20 5.54
N ASP A 64 4.75 -7.26 5.32
CA ASP A 64 4.62 -8.13 4.14
C ASP A 64 3.74 -9.37 4.38
N HIS A 65 3.41 -9.67 5.65
CA HIS A 65 2.59 -10.83 6.01
C HIS A 65 1.28 -10.38 6.68
N LEU A 66 0.43 -9.65 5.92
CA LEU A 66 -0.86 -9.16 6.40
C LEU A 66 -2.00 -10.07 5.94
N SER A 67 -2.93 -10.34 6.85
CA SER A 67 -4.19 -11.01 6.48
C SER A 67 -5.08 -10.12 5.62
N SER A 68 -5.95 -10.72 4.83
CA SER A 68 -6.92 -10.00 4.00
C SER A 68 -7.81 -9.06 4.81
N GLU A 69 -8.16 -9.42 6.06
CA GLU A 69 -8.96 -8.56 6.92
C GLU A 69 -8.21 -7.28 7.32
N VAL A 70 -6.92 -7.39 7.65
CA VAL A 70 -6.07 -6.22 7.95
C VAL A 70 -5.91 -5.34 6.71
N ILE A 71 -5.67 -5.93 5.54
CA ILE A 71 -5.57 -5.23 4.25
C ILE A 71 -6.85 -4.48 3.92
N GLU A 72 -8.03 -5.10 4.09
CA GLU A 72 -9.30 -4.44 3.84
C GLU A 72 -9.56 -3.23 4.75
N ILE A 73 -9.10 -3.28 6.01
CA ILE A 73 -9.20 -2.15 6.93
C ILE A 73 -8.27 -1.03 6.48
N LEU A 74 -7.00 -1.35 6.18
CA LEU A 74 -5.98 -0.39 5.75
C LEU A 74 -6.33 0.26 4.41
N ALA A 75 -6.89 -0.48 3.45
CA ALA A 75 -7.30 0.04 2.14
C ALA A 75 -8.44 1.09 2.22
N LYS A 76 -9.09 1.20 3.37
CA LYS A 76 -10.13 2.20 3.66
C LYS A 76 -9.63 3.29 4.62
N ASP A 77 -8.33 3.35 4.89
CA ASP A 77 -7.75 4.33 5.80
C ASP A 77 -7.88 5.76 5.25
N LYS A 78 -8.05 6.71 6.17
CA LYS A 78 -8.17 8.13 5.82
C LYS A 78 -6.81 8.82 5.64
N SER A 79 -5.74 8.20 6.15
CA SER A 79 -4.37 8.72 6.04
C SER A 79 -3.76 8.26 4.71
N VAL A 80 -3.42 9.21 3.86
CA VAL A 80 -2.72 8.94 2.60
C VAL A 80 -1.39 8.25 2.84
N SER A 81 -0.68 8.58 3.92
CA SER A 81 0.58 7.93 4.29
C SER A 81 0.41 6.43 4.56
N VAL A 82 -0.69 6.03 5.22
CA VAL A 82 -1.04 4.62 5.41
C VAL A 82 -1.25 3.92 4.07
N LEU A 83 -2.02 4.54 3.17
CA LEU A 83 -2.32 3.99 1.85
C LEU A 83 -1.07 3.90 0.96
N ARG A 84 -0.17 4.90 1.01
CA ARG A 84 1.12 4.89 0.29
C ARG A 84 2.02 3.76 0.76
N ASN A 85 2.04 3.45 2.06
CA ASN A 85 2.80 2.32 2.59
C ASN A 85 2.15 0.99 2.18
N LEU A 86 0.82 0.90 2.27
CA LEU A 86 0.07 -0.31 1.93
C LEU A 86 0.33 -0.78 0.50
N VAL A 87 0.28 0.10 -0.50
CA VAL A 87 0.47 -0.28 -1.92
C VAL A 87 1.89 -0.77 -2.23
N ARG A 88 2.83 -0.58 -1.31
CA ARG A 88 4.22 -1.05 -1.43
C ARG A 88 4.46 -2.39 -0.78
N SER A 89 3.57 -2.84 0.14
CA SER A 89 3.72 -4.14 0.79
C SER A 89 3.44 -5.29 -0.17
N SER A 90 4.16 -6.39 -0.02
CA SER A 90 3.95 -7.60 -0.83
C SER A 90 2.58 -8.21 -0.55
N ALA A 91 2.14 -8.24 0.71
CA ALA A 91 0.82 -8.75 1.08
C ALA A 91 -0.33 -8.04 0.34
N PHE A 92 -0.26 -6.72 0.18
CA PHE A 92 -1.27 -5.98 -0.58
C PHE A 92 -1.20 -6.31 -2.08
N ARG A 93 0.00 -6.38 -2.66
CA ARG A 93 0.19 -6.69 -4.08
C ARG A 93 -0.36 -8.07 -4.46
N GLU A 94 -0.24 -9.03 -3.56
CA GLU A 94 -0.76 -10.39 -3.74
C GLU A 94 -2.28 -10.46 -3.66
N GLN A 95 -2.92 -9.62 -2.83
CA GLN A 95 -4.32 -9.74 -2.45
C GLN A 95 -5.23 -8.60 -2.96
N ALA A 96 -4.64 -7.53 -3.52
CA ALA A 96 -5.40 -6.35 -3.93
C ALA A 96 -6.32 -6.64 -5.11
N SER A 97 -7.62 -6.53 -4.89
CA SER A 97 -8.59 -6.64 -5.96
C SER A 97 -8.50 -5.45 -6.93
N HIS A 98 -8.93 -5.67 -8.17
CA HIS A 98 -8.99 -4.61 -9.17
C HIS A 98 -9.79 -3.38 -8.68
N GLU A 99 -10.90 -3.60 -7.96
CA GLU A 99 -11.73 -2.52 -7.42
C GLU A 99 -10.99 -1.70 -6.34
N MET A 100 -10.17 -2.35 -5.48
CA MET A 100 -9.33 -1.63 -4.52
C MET A 100 -8.33 -0.73 -5.23
N LEU A 101 -7.64 -1.25 -6.25
CA LEU A 101 -6.65 -0.49 -7.02
C LEU A 101 -7.29 0.70 -7.75
N GLU A 102 -8.44 0.51 -8.40
CA GLU A 102 -9.17 1.58 -9.08
C GLU A 102 -9.53 2.74 -8.14
N LYS A 103 -9.96 2.43 -6.92
CA LYS A 103 -10.25 3.45 -5.91
C LYS A 103 -8.99 4.20 -5.47
N LEU A 104 -7.89 3.48 -5.26
CA LEU A 104 -6.64 4.04 -4.75
C LEU A 104 -5.93 4.92 -5.79
N ILE A 105 -5.98 4.56 -7.08
CA ILE A 105 -5.42 5.34 -8.19
C ILE A 105 -6.03 6.75 -8.24
N ASN A 106 -7.31 6.89 -7.94
CA ASN A 106 -8.01 8.17 -7.97
C ASN A 106 -7.84 9.02 -6.69
N LEU A 107 -7.17 8.50 -5.66
CA LEU A 107 -7.03 9.19 -4.38
C LEU A 107 -5.76 10.04 -4.29
N ASP A 108 -4.66 9.59 -4.88
CA ASP A 108 -3.35 10.22 -4.69
C ASP A 108 -2.40 9.88 -5.84
N ILE A 109 -1.70 10.89 -6.34
CA ILE A 109 -0.79 10.75 -7.49
C ILE A 109 0.38 9.79 -7.21
N GLU A 110 0.97 9.84 -6.03
CA GLU A 110 2.10 8.96 -5.69
C GLU A 110 1.65 7.49 -5.56
N ILE A 111 0.42 7.26 -5.09
CA ILE A 111 -0.19 5.92 -5.09
C ILE A 111 -0.36 5.43 -6.54
N ALA A 112 -0.95 6.27 -7.40
CA ALA A 112 -1.15 5.93 -8.80
C ALA A 112 0.17 5.67 -9.53
N GLN A 113 1.21 6.48 -9.27
CA GLN A 113 2.57 6.27 -9.81
C GLN A 113 3.18 4.95 -9.31
N SER A 114 3.02 4.63 -8.03
CA SER A 114 3.52 3.37 -7.46
C SER A 114 2.86 2.16 -8.12
N ILE A 115 1.53 2.21 -8.32
CA ILE A 115 0.79 1.14 -9.00
C ILE A 115 1.19 1.06 -10.49
N ALA A 116 1.36 2.19 -11.17
CA ALA A 116 1.76 2.24 -12.58
C ALA A 116 3.18 1.72 -12.82
N GLY A 117 4.10 1.98 -11.87
CA GLY A 117 5.48 1.54 -11.95
C GLY A 117 5.67 0.03 -11.75
N ASP A 118 4.65 -0.67 -11.22
CA ASP A 118 4.76 -2.08 -10.80
C ASP A 118 3.46 -2.87 -11.08
N VAL A 119 2.81 -2.54 -12.20
CA VAL A 119 1.45 -2.99 -12.54
C VAL A 119 1.26 -4.51 -12.58
N GLU A 120 2.32 -5.25 -12.89
CA GLU A 120 2.33 -6.71 -12.97
C GLU A 120 2.43 -7.41 -11.61
N SER A 121 2.80 -6.69 -10.55
CA SER A 121 2.94 -7.28 -9.22
C SER A 121 1.61 -7.52 -8.51
N PHE A 122 0.51 -6.96 -9.03
CA PHE A 122 -0.84 -7.11 -8.47
C PHE A 122 -1.50 -8.38 -9.01
N GLN A 123 -1.33 -9.51 -8.30
CA GLN A 123 -1.64 -10.85 -8.77
C GLN A 123 -3.13 -11.10 -9.03
N GLU A 124 -4.01 -10.49 -8.22
CA GLU A 124 -5.48 -10.65 -8.35
C GLU A 124 -6.11 -9.61 -9.32
N ALA A 125 -5.30 -8.74 -9.91
CA ALA A 125 -5.77 -7.71 -10.83
C ALA A 125 -5.63 -8.12 -12.30
N ASP A 126 -6.59 -7.72 -13.13
CA ASP A 126 -6.43 -7.75 -14.59
C ASP A 126 -5.42 -6.67 -15.00
N VAL A 127 -4.20 -7.09 -15.30
CA VAL A 127 -3.08 -6.21 -15.68
C VAL A 127 -3.43 -5.35 -16.90
N ILE A 128 -4.14 -5.88 -17.90
CA ILE A 128 -4.53 -5.13 -19.10
C ILE A 128 -5.56 -4.06 -18.76
N LYS A 129 -6.54 -4.40 -17.93
CA LYS A 129 -7.57 -3.45 -17.49
C LYS A 129 -6.96 -2.35 -16.63
N LEU A 130 -6.09 -2.72 -15.69
CA LEU A 130 -5.38 -1.79 -14.82
C LEU A 130 -4.48 -0.84 -15.63
N ALA A 131 -3.69 -1.37 -16.58
CA ALA A 131 -2.84 -0.56 -17.44
C ALA A 131 -3.65 0.37 -18.37
N ASN A 132 -4.84 -0.02 -18.84
CA ASN A 132 -5.71 0.87 -19.60
C ASN A 132 -6.23 2.04 -18.75
N LEU A 133 -6.58 1.79 -17.48
CA LEU A 133 -7.01 2.83 -16.55
C LEU A 133 -5.89 3.85 -16.31
N LEU A 134 -4.68 3.36 -16.01
CA LEU A 134 -3.50 4.19 -15.78
C LEU A 134 -3.06 4.96 -17.02
N ALA A 135 -3.23 4.41 -18.23
CA ALA A 135 -2.86 5.05 -19.50
C ALA A 135 -3.72 6.28 -19.86
N ILE A 136 -4.86 6.46 -19.22
CA ILE A 136 -5.76 7.61 -19.41
C ILE A 136 -5.84 8.49 -18.17
N HIS A 137 -4.92 8.33 -17.23
CA HIS A 137 -4.89 9.13 -16.00
C HIS A 137 -4.66 10.60 -16.32
N GLU A 138 -5.31 11.50 -15.58
CA GLU A 138 -5.23 12.95 -15.79
C GLU A 138 -3.81 13.51 -15.62
N ASP A 139 -3.06 12.94 -14.68
CA ASP A 139 -1.68 13.36 -14.42
C ASP A 139 -0.71 12.62 -15.34
N PRO A 140 0.04 13.33 -16.22
CA PRO A 140 0.99 12.71 -17.14
C PRO A 140 2.13 11.94 -16.44
N SER A 141 2.45 12.28 -15.18
CA SER A 141 3.50 11.60 -14.45
C SER A 141 3.12 10.15 -14.09
N VAL A 142 1.84 9.87 -13.88
CA VAL A 142 1.30 8.52 -13.69
C VAL A 142 1.43 7.72 -14.99
N VAL A 143 1.01 8.33 -16.11
CA VAL A 143 1.12 7.71 -17.45
C VAL A 143 2.59 7.45 -17.81
N ALA A 144 3.48 8.38 -17.44
CA ALA A 144 4.93 8.23 -17.63
C ALA A 144 5.50 7.07 -16.78
N SER A 145 5.03 6.90 -15.54
CA SER A 145 5.42 5.75 -14.70
C SER A 145 5.05 4.43 -15.36
N LEU A 146 3.84 4.32 -15.92
CA LEU A 146 3.42 3.17 -16.70
C LEU A 146 4.28 2.96 -17.96
N ALA A 147 4.55 4.04 -18.72
CA ALA A 147 5.35 3.98 -19.94
C ALA A 147 6.81 3.56 -19.67
N ASN A 148 7.34 3.87 -18.49
CA ASN A 148 8.68 3.45 -18.04
C ASN A 148 8.72 2.04 -17.43
N ASN A 149 7.58 1.45 -17.11
CA ASN A 149 7.52 0.10 -16.54
C ASN A 149 7.99 -0.95 -17.56
N TYR A 150 8.94 -1.81 -17.14
CA TYR A 150 9.50 -2.86 -17.99
C TYR A 150 8.48 -3.94 -18.40
N SER A 151 7.51 -4.18 -17.56
CA SER A 151 6.47 -5.19 -17.77
C SER A 151 5.16 -4.60 -18.30
N ALA A 152 5.15 -3.30 -18.64
CA ALA A 152 3.97 -2.67 -19.21
C ALA A 152 3.52 -3.38 -20.51
N PRO A 153 2.21 -3.69 -20.66
CA PRO A 153 1.74 -4.42 -21.82
C PRO A 153 2.07 -3.69 -23.14
N LYS A 154 2.72 -4.39 -24.09
CA LYS A 154 3.13 -3.80 -25.37
C LYS A 154 1.97 -3.13 -26.12
N LYS A 155 0.74 -3.62 -25.99
CA LYS A 155 -0.44 -3.02 -26.58
C LYS A 155 -0.72 -1.63 -26.01
N ILE A 156 -0.47 -1.42 -24.73
CA ILE A 156 -0.63 -0.13 -24.05
C ILE A 156 0.50 0.82 -24.47
N LEU A 157 1.76 0.36 -24.44
CA LEU A 157 2.89 1.15 -24.88
C LEU A 157 2.71 1.69 -26.33
N LYS A 158 2.19 0.84 -27.26
CA LYS A 158 1.86 1.28 -28.62
C LYS A 158 0.83 2.41 -28.67
N LYS A 159 -0.16 2.42 -27.79
CA LYS A 159 -1.12 3.53 -27.68
C LYS A 159 -0.44 4.82 -27.19
N LEU A 160 0.50 4.69 -26.24
CA LEU A 160 1.20 5.82 -25.64
C LEU A 160 2.22 6.50 -26.59
N LEU A 161 2.58 5.89 -27.71
CA LEU A 161 3.46 6.51 -28.73
C LEU A 161 2.90 7.81 -29.29
N THR A 162 1.58 8.01 -29.28
CA THR A 162 0.89 9.21 -29.75
C THR A 162 0.36 10.07 -28.61
N HIS A 163 0.88 9.89 -27.40
CA HIS A 163 0.48 10.68 -26.24
C HIS A 163 0.88 12.15 -26.43
N SER A 164 0.03 13.07 -25.95
CA SER A 164 0.25 14.51 -26.10
C SER A 164 1.50 15.02 -25.38
N ASP A 165 1.86 14.38 -24.25
CA ASP A 165 3.10 14.65 -23.54
C ASP A 165 4.28 13.92 -24.22
N PRO A 166 5.29 14.66 -24.71
CA PRO A 166 6.44 14.07 -25.40
C PRO A 166 7.28 13.15 -24.51
N TYR A 167 7.30 13.39 -23.19
CA TYR A 167 8.04 12.52 -22.24
C TYR A 167 7.41 11.14 -22.19
N VAL A 168 6.09 11.06 -22.11
CA VAL A 168 5.34 9.78 -22.13
C VAL A 168 5.57 9.04 -23.45
N ALA A 169 5.43 9.73 -24.58
CA ALA A 169 5.63 9.12 -25.89
C ALA A 169 7.06 8.57 -26.09
N ASN A 170 8.08 9.33 -25.66
CA ASN A 170 9.47 8.91 -25.72
C ASN A 170 9.77 7.72 -24.78
N ALA A 171 9.21 7.72 -23.56
CA ALA A 171 9.33 6.61 -22.64
C ALA A 171 8.73 5.32 -23.23
N ALA A 172 7.52 5.41 -23.78
CA ALA A 172 6.86 4.28 -24.44
C ALA A 172 7.66 3.75 -25.65
N LYS A 173 8.26 4.65 -26.46
CA LYS A 173 9.12 4.28 -27.58
C LYS A 173 10.36 3.54 -27.11
N ALA A 174 11.09 4.09 -26.15
CA ALA A 174 12.29 3.49 -25.60
C ALA A 174 12.01 2.08 -25.03
N ARG A 175 10.83 1.89 -24.43
CA ARG A 175 10.42 0.62 -23.84
C ARG A 175 10.03 -0.44 -24.88
N LEU A 176 9.55 -0.03 -26.05
CA LEU A 176 9.22 -0.94 -27.17
C LEU A 176 10.45 -1.37 -27.98
N GLU A 177 11.54 -0.57 -27.94
CA GLU A 177 12.80 -0.83 -28.66
C GLU A 177 13.75 -1.76 -27.89
N ASN A 178 13.51 -1.97 -26.57
CA ASN A 178 14.25 -2.87 -25.69
C ASN A 178 13.48 -4.17 -25.39
#